data_dc00af7b0f51c8db15fec79869375e9d
#
_entry.id   dc00af7b0f51c8db15fec79869375e9d
#
_cell.length_a   1.000
_cell.length_b   1.000
_cell.length_c   1.000
_cell.angle_alpha   90.00
_cell.angle_beta   90.00
_cell.angle_gamma   90.00
#
_symmetry.space_group_name_H-M   'P 1'
#
loop_
_entity.id
_entity.type
_entity.pdbx_description
1 polymer ?
#
loop_
_entity_poly.entity_id
_entity_poly.type
_entity_poly.pdbx_seq_one_letter_code
_entity_poly.pdbx_strand_id
1 'polypeptide(L)'
;MKVYQGYAASSGLVLGQVSRVERRTESFGTGPFNPDREQRLLDRAVKTAQAELDSMAERSGPTEQAIFLFQSMMLEDEGFMNEVRFQIKAGVGAAEAVDRAGRRYADQLAQMEGNAYMQLRSVDILDAARRVVNILTNRPRVWLALDHPVILAAEVLMPSDLFSVPAGMILGIITAEGNKQSHAAIIARAMHIPGIVQVGSDFLNDCDGRTAILDADNGECILDPDAVTRQQAMSRICEKQWENEEMNRVCALPCRTKDGQPFELLANCFGPEDIDTAMQSGAQGVGLLRTGYMMLPGRILDEQEQYFFYCSCLAAAQGRQVTVRTFDFGSDRTISDAYQGLQSSKLGLRGIRNSLRQP
;
A
#
# COMPACT_ATOMS: atom_id res chain seq x y z
N MET A 1 24.18 -17.10 14.10
CA MET A 1 23.29 -17.22 12.94
C MET A 1 21.98 -17.86 13.37
N LYS A 2 20.85 -17.21 13.19
CA LYS A 2 19.49 -17.76 13.37
C LYS A 2 18.70 -17.54 12.10
N VAL A 3 17.91 -18.53 11.70
CA VAL A 3 17.09 -18.47 10.49
C VAL A 3 15.61 -18.44 10.91
N TYR A 4 14.87 -17.50 10.36
CA TYR A 4 13.45 -17.34 10.54
C TYR A 4 12.74 -17.51 9.21
N GLN A 5 11.61 -18.20 9.23
CA GLN A 5 10.79 -18.47 8.06
C GLN A 5 9.50 -17.66 8.13
N GLY A 6 9.11 -17.11 6.99
CA GLY A 6 7.86 -16.38 6.81
C GLY A 6 7.31 -16.57 5.41
N TYR A 7 6.35 -15.76 5.03
CA TYR A 7 5.78 -15.78 3.69
C TYR A 7 6.23 -14.56 2.90
N ALA A 8 6.70 -14.78 1.66
CA ALA A 8 7.05 -13.72 0.73
C ALA A 8 5.85 -12.77 0.50
N ALA A 9 6.01 -11.51 0.84
CA ALA A 9 5.04 -10.44 0.61
C ALA A 9 5.42 -9.58 -0.61
N SER A 10 6.70 -9.32 -0.78
CA SER A 10 7.29 -8.60 -1.92
C SER A 10 8.66 -9.20 -2.19
N SER A 11 8.97 -9.49 -3.45
CA SER A 11 10.19 -10.18 -3.86
C SER A 11 11.45 -9.32 -3.68
N GLY A 12 12.60 -9.99 -3.50
CA GLY A 12 13.91 -9.37 -3.47
C GLY A 12 14.82 -9.94 -2.40
N LEU A 13 16.11 -9.59 -2.50
CA LEU A 13 17.17 -10.01 -1.58
C LEU A 13 17.94 -8.78 -1.12
N VAL A 14 18.02 -8.57 0.20
CA VAL A 14 18.75 -7.44 0.79
C VAL A 14 19.55 -7.87 2.01
N LEU A 15 20.62 -7.14 2.27
CA LEU A 15 21.44 -7.23 3.46
C LEU A 15 21.44 -5.87 4.15
N GLY A 16 21.08 -5.82 5.41
CA GLY A 16 21.03 -4.57 6.18
C GLY A 16 20.91 -4.77 7.67
N GLN A 17 20.97 -3.68 8.39
CA GLN A 17 20.66 -3.66 9.82
C GLN A 17 19.14 -3.66 10.01
N VAL A 18 18.67 -4.40 10.99
CA VAL A 18 17.25 -4.42 11.37
C VAL A 18 16.98 -3.30 12.37
N SER A 19 15.95 -2.52 12.10
CA SER A 19 15.40 -1.55 13.05
C SER A 19 13.99 -1.96 13.44
N ARG A 20 13.81 -2.25 14.74
CA ARG A 20 12.51 -2.64 15.27
C ARG A 20 11.63 -1.43 15.49
N VAL A 21 10.44 -1.54 14.97
CA VAL A 21 9.36 -0.60 15.22
C VAL A 21 8.73 -0.90 16.58
N GLU A 22 9.15 -0.18 17.62
CA GLU A 22 8.51 -0.32 18.92
C GLU A 22 7.20 0.46 18.98
N ARG A 23 6.13 -0.25 19.20
CA ARG A 23 4.84 0.35 19.56
C ARG A 23 4.74 0.43 21.08
N ARG A 24 5.23 1.52 21.65
CA ARG A 24 5.08 1.74 23.10
C ARG A 24 3.60 1.84 23.44
N THR A 25 3.20 1.12 24.47
CA THR A 25 1.88 1.28 25.11
C THR A 25 1.78 2.74 25.59
N GLU A 26 0.80 3.47 25.12
CA GLU A 26 0.71 4.89 25.39
C GLU A 26 0.31 5.12 26.86
N SER A 27 1.17 5.78 27.62
CA SER A 27 0.80 6.36 28.89
C SER A 27 0.31 7.78 28.64
N PHE A 28 -0.99 7.99 28.78
CA PHE A 28 -1.59 9.31 28.68
C PHE A 28 -1.35 10.09 29.97
N GLY A 29 -0.87 11.34 29.86
CA GLY A 29 -0.50 12.14 31.03
C GLY A 29 -1.72 12.59 31.84
N THR A 30 -1.59 12.59 33.17
CA THR A 30 -2.60 13.03 34.15
C THR A 30 -2.48 14.53 34.44
N GLY A 31 -2.49 15.36 33.38
CA GLY A 31 -2.50 16.83 33.57
C GLY A 31 -3.88 17.38 34.00
N PRO A 32 -3.99 18.67 34.36
CA PRO A 32 -5.27 19.30 34.69
C PRO A 32 -6.21 19.22 33.47
N PHE A 33 -7.35 18.53 33.64
CA PHE A 33 -8.32 18.27 32.63
C PHE A 33 -9.28 19.45 32.43
N ASN A 34 -9.52 19.85 31.18
CA ASN A 34 -10.53 20.84 30.81
C ASN A 34 -11.21 20.39 29.50
N PRO A 35 -12.50 20.02 29.53
CA PRO A 35 -13.21 19.49 28.36
C PRO A 35 -13.17 20.40 27.13
N ASP A 36 -13.34 21.70 27.29
CA ASP A 36 -13.33 22.66 26.20
C ASP A 36 -11.94 22.81 25.55
N ARG A 37 -10.89 22.69 26.36
CA ARG A 37 -9.52 22.66 25.87
C ARG A 37 -9.24 21.39 25.08
N GLU A 38 -9.60 20.23 25.65
CA GLU A 38 -9.41 18.93 25.00
C GLU A 38 -10.17 18.86 23.66
N GLN A 39 -11.41 19.40 23.62
CA GLN A 39 -12.19 19.45 22.38
C GLN A 39 -11.50 20.30 21.31
N ARG A 40 -10.99 21.49 21.66
CA ARG A 40 -10.25 22.34 20.71
C ARG A 40 -8.95 21.70 20.22
N LEU A 41 -8.26 20.95 21.09
CA LEU A 41 -7.04 20.22 20.73
C LEU A 41 -7.40 19.10 19.75
N LEU A 42 -8.47 18.34 20.01
CA LEU A 42 -8.99 17.31 19.12
C LEU A 42 -9.31 17.87 17.72
N ASP A 43 -10.13 18.92 17.65
CA ASP A 43 -10.58 19.48 16.37
C ASP A 43 -9.38 20.01 15.53
N ARG A 44 -8.35 20.56 16.19
CA ARG A 44 -7.10 20.97 15.51
C ARG A 44 -6.29 19.76 15.05
N ALA A 45 -6.16 18.74 15.89
CA ALA A 45 -5.37 17.56 15.57
C ALA A 45 -5.99 16.74 14.41
N VAL A 46 -7.32 16.62 14.40
CA VAL A 46 -8.06 15.98 13.29
C VAL A 46 -7.83 16.71 11.98
N LYS A 47 -7.99 18.05 11.95
CA LYS A 47 -7.73 18.84 10.74
C LYS A 47 -6.29 18.70 10.23
N THR A 48 -5.32 18.66 11.14
CA THR A 48 -3.92 18.47 10.78
C THR A 48 -3.70 17.05 10.21
N ALA A 49 -4.28 16.03 10.85
CA ALA A 49 -4.20 14.66 10.38
C ALA A 49 -4.81 14.47 8.98
N GLN A 50 -5.96 15.09 8.73
CA GLN A 50 -6.61 15.07 7.41
C GLN A 50 -5.74 15.74 6.34
N ALA A 51 -5.21 16.93 6.60
CA ALA A 51 -4.32 17.61 5.65
C ALA A 51 -3.06 16.79 5.32
N GLU A 52 -2.51 16.07 6.30
CA GLU A 52 -1.41 15.15 6.06
C GLU A 52 -1.84 13.95 5.20
N LEU A 53 -3.00 13.34 5.48
CA LEU A 53 -3.54 12.20 4.73
C LEU A 53 -3.84 12.59 3.28
N ASP A 54 -4.45 13.75 3.06
CA ASP A 54 -4.76 14.26 1.73
C ASP A 54 -3.47 14.51 0.92
N SER A 55 -2.45 15.12 1.57
CA SER A 55 -1.13 15.29 0.94
C SER A 55 -0.42 13.97 0.63
N MET A 56 -0.63 12.93 1.44
CA MET A 56 -0.12 11.58 1.15
C MET A 56 -0.89 10.95 -0.01
N ALA A 57 -2.20 11.10 -0.05
CA ALA A 57 -3.05 10.60 -1.13
C ALA A 57 -2.67 11.21 -2.48
N GLU A 58 -2.36 12.51 -2.53
CA GLU A 58 -1.94 13.20 -3.76
C GLU A 58 -0.59 12.72 -4.32
N ARG A 59 0.29 12.19 -3.45
CA ARG A 59 1.64 11.70 -3.83
C ARG A 59 1.70 10.20 -4.04
N SER A 60 0.60 9.51 -3.88
CA SER A 60 0.51 8.06 -3.88
C SER A 60 -0.18 7.55 -5.13
N GLY A 61 0.12 6.31 -5.51
CA GLY A 61 -0.60 5.62 -6.57
C GLY A 61 -2.07 5.34 -6.22
N PRO A 62 -2.89 4.96 -7.20
CA PRO A 62 -4.35 4.81 -7.00
C PRO A 62 -4.73 3.84 -5.88
N THR A 63 -3.94 2.80 -5.66
CA THR A 63 -4.19 1.79 -4.62
C THR A 63 -3.93 2.37 -3.23
N GLU A 64 -2.80 3.05 -3.06
CA GLU A 64 -2.39 3.68 -1.82
C GLU A 64 -3.26 4.90 -1.52
N GLN A 65 -3.60 5.68 -2.55
CA GLN A 65 -4.51 6.81 -2.46
C GLN A 65 -5.84 6.41 -1.81
N ALA A 66 -6.43 5.28 -2.23
CA ALA A 66 -7.67 4.76 -1.67
C ALA A 66 -7.56 4.44 -0.16
N ILE A 67 -6.37 4.06 0.32
CA ILE A 67 -6.12 3.81 1.75
C ILE A 67 -6.16 5.13 2.52
N PHE A 68 -5.42 6.15 2.06
CA PHE A 68 -5.34 7.45 2.74
C PHE A 68 -6.67 8.21 2.70
N LEU A 69 -7.40 8.15 1.58
CA LEU A 69 -8.74 8.72 1.48
C LEU A 69 -9.71 8.05 2.47
N PHE A 70 -9.66 6.72 2.61
CA PHE A 70 -10.47 6.02 3.61
C PHE A 70 -10.13 6.48 5.03
N GLN A 71 -8.84 6.63 5.35
CA GLN A 71 -8.40 7.12 6.66
C GLN A 71 -8.88 8.55 6.92
N SER A 72 -8.84 9.44 5.91
CA SER A 72 -9.34 10.81 6.00
C SER A 72 -10.85 10.83 6.24
N MET A 73 -11.62 10.04 5.46
CA MET A 73 -13.07 9.90 5.63
C MET A 73 -13.45 9.35 7.02
N MET A 74 -12.70 8.40 7.56
CA MET A 74 -12.95 7.85 8.89
C MET A 74 -12.82 8.91 9.98
N LEU A 75 -11.89 9.84 9.84
CA LEU A 75 -11.74 10.98 10.77
C LEU A 75 -12.88 12.02 10.66
N GLU A 76 -13.69 11.96 9.60
CA GLU A 76 -14.92 12.76 9.43
C GLU A 76 -16.20 12.03 9.88
N ASP A 77 -16.11 10.72 10.13
CA ASP A 77 -17.26 9.92 10.52
C ASP A 77 -17.87 10.44 11.82
N GLU A 78 -19.16 10.81 11.75
CA GLU A 78 -19.88 11.37 12.90
C GLU A 78 -19.97 10.38 14.05
N GLY A 79 -20.12 9.09 13.79
CA GLY A 79 -20.19 8.05 14.80
C GLY A 79 -18.89 7.96 15.61
N PHE A 80 -17.76 7.89 14.90
CA PHE A 80 -16.44 7.89 15.50
C PHE A 80 -16.18 9.17 16.32
N MET A 81 -16.41 10.33 15.73
CA MET A 81 -16.17 11.62 16.38
C MET A 81 -17.08 11.87 17.57
N ASN A 82 -18.35 11.43 17.51
CA ASN A 82 -19.26 11.54 18.64
C ASN A 82 -18.86 10.65 19.81
N GLU A 83 -18.35 9.44 19.55
CA GLU A 83 -17.80 8.56 20.58
C GLU A 83 -16.60 9.23 21.29
N VAL A 84 -15.64 9.79 20.54
CA VAL A 84 -14.49 10.51 21.08
C VAL A 84 -14.94 11.69 21.93
N ARG A 85 -15.86 12.52 21.43
CA ARG A 85 -16.41 13.68 22.14
C ARG A 85 -17.16 13.28 23.40
N PHE A 86 -17.89 12.16 23.38
CA PHE A 86 -18.57 11.63 24.55
C PHE A 86 -17.58 11.26 25.65
N GLN A 87 -16.47 10.59 25.31
CA GLN A 87 -15.44 10.22 26.28
C GLN A 87 -14.72 11.45 26.85
N ILE A 88 -14.47 12.48 26.02
CA ILE A 88 -13.92 13.76 26.52
C ILE A 88 -14.87 14.40 27.55
N LYS A 89 -16.18 14.45 27.26
CA LYS A 89 -17.18 14.97 28.22
C LYS A 89 -17.22 14.15 29.51
N ALA A 90 -16.89 12.85 29.44
CA ALA A 90 -16.80 11.97 30.61
C ALA A 90 -15.49 12.11 31.39
N GLY A 91 -14.59 13.04 31.01
CA GLY A 91 -13.36 13.31 31.74
C GLY A 91 -12.10 12.61 31.20
N VAL A 92 -12.18 11.99 30.02
CA VAL A 92 -11.03 11.34 29.36
C VAL A 92 -10.29 12.38 28.49
N GLY A 93 -8.95 12.39 28.55
CA GLY A 93 -8.14 13.26 27.70
C GLY A 93 -8.31 12.94 26.21
N ALA A 94 -8.19 13.93 25.32
CA ALA A 94 -8.45 13.79 23.90
C ALA A 94 -7.62 12.65 23.25
N ALA A 95 -6.35 12.53 23.57
CA ALA A 95 -5.48 11.49 23.01
C ALA A 95 -5.93 10.08 23.43
N GLU A 96 -6.28 9.90 24.69
CA GLU A 96 -6.78 8.61 25.22
C GLU A 96 -8.16 8.28 24.64
N ALA A 97 -9.04 9.26 24.49
CA ALA A 97 -10.37 9.10 23.91
C ALA A 97 -10.26 8.63 22.44
N VAL A 98 -9.37 9.22 21.65
CA VAL A 98 -9.12 8.80 20.26
C VAL A 98 -8.54 7.39 20.20
N ASP A 99 -7.55 7.04 21.04
CA ASP A 99 -6.97 5.69 21.07
C ASP A 99 -8.02 4.62 21.41
N ARG A 100 -8.84 4.86 22.45
CA ARG A 100 -9.91 3.95 22.86
C ARG A 100 -10.98 3.76 21.77
N ALA A 101 -11.43 4.86 21.16
CA ALA A 101 -12.39 4.81 20.07
C ALA A 101 -11.80 4.09 18.85
N GLY A 102 -10.57 4.39 18.46
CA GLY A 102 -9.86 3.74 17.35
C GLY A 102 -9.76 2.23 17.53
N ARG A 103 -9.34 1.76 18.70
CA ARG A 103 -9.28 0.32 19.03
C ARG A 103 -10.66 -0.33 18.95
N ARG A 104 -11.69 0.29 19.56
CA ARG A 104 -13.05 -0.25 19.54
C ARG A 104 -13.60 -0.41 18.13
N TYR A 105 -13.45 0.60 17.27
CA TYR A 105 -13.89 0.54 15.88
C TYR A 105 -13.11 -0.47 15.05
N ALA A 106 -11.80 -0.55 15.26
CA ALA A 106 -10.95 -1.55 14.62
C ALA A 106 -11.35 -2.98 15.01
N ASP A 107 -11.59 -3.24 16.30
CA ASP A 107 -12.04 -4.54 16.80
C ASP A 107 -13.40 -4.94 16.22
N GLN A 108 -14.33 -3.98 16.09
CA GLN A 108 -15.62 -4.22 15.46
C GLN A 108 -15.48 -4.65 13.99
N LEU A 109 -14.60 -4.00 13.22
CA LEU A 109 -14.33 -4.39 11.83
C LEU A 109 -13.59 -5.72 11.72
N ALA A 110 -12.62 -5.97 12.60
CA ALA A 110 -11.86 -7.22 12.62
C ALA A 110 -12.75 -8.45 12.90
N GLN A 111 -13.85 -8.28 13.66
CA GLN A 111 -14.80 -9.33 14.03
C GLN A 111 -15.94 -9.49 13.01
N MET A 112 -16.00 -8.71 11.94
CA MET A 112 -17.03 -8.85 10.89
C MET A 112 -16.84 -10.15 10.11
N GLU A 113 -17.66 -11.16 10.41
CA GLU A 113 -17.65 -12.43 9.69
C GLU A 113 -18.10 -12.26 8.24
N GLY A 114 -17.40 -12.94 7.31
CA GLY A 114 -17.76 -12.95 5.89
C GLY A 114 -17.31 -11.75 5.07
N ASN A 115 -16.65 -10.75 5.66
CA ASN A 115 -16.16 -9.58 4.94
C ASN A 115 -14.66 -9.34 5.17
N ALA A 116 -13.83 -10.13 4.45
CA ALA A 116 -12.37 -10.03 4.53
C ALA A 116 -11.84 -8.62 4.18
N TYR A 117 -12.55 -7.88 3.33
CA TYR A 117 -12.17 -6.49 3.00
C TYR A 117 -12.30 -5.55 4.20
N MET A 118 -13.41 -5.63 4.95
CA MET A 118 -13.59 -4.82 6.16
C MET A 118 -12.62 -5.21 7.29
N GLN A 119 -12.30 -6.49 7.41
CA GLN A 119 -11.29 -6.95 8.37
C GLN A 119 -9.91 -6.32 8.08
N LEU A 120 -9.50 -6.18 6.82
CA LEU A 120 -8.26 -5.49 6.44
C LEU A 120 -8.30 -4.01 6.80
N ARG A 121 -9.47 -3.35 6.71
CA ARG A 121 -9.65 -1.93 7.05
C ARG A 121 -9.53 -1.63 8.55
N SER A 122 -9.57 -2.63 9.42
CA SER A 122 -9.35 -2.44 10.86
C SER A 122 -7.98 -1.80 11.17
N VAL A 123 -6.95 -2.18 10.41
CA VAL A 123 -5.60 -1.62 10.54
C VAL A 123 -5.56 -0.15 10.12
N ASP A 124 -6.33 0.23 9.08
CA ASP A 124 -6.39 1.62 8.60
C ASP A 124 -7.02 2.55 9.64
N ILE A 125 -8.05 2.08 10.38
CA ILE A 125 -8.66 2.84 11.48
C ILE A 125 -7.64 3.07 12.61
N LEU A 126 -6.89 2.04 12.98
CA LEU A 126 -5.84 2.17 14.00
C LEU A 126 -4.75 3.14 13.55
N ASP A 127 -4.37 3.13 12.28
CA ASP A 127 -3.37 4.03 11.73
C ASP A 127 -3.84 5.49 11.76
N ALA A 128 -5.08 5.76 11.33
CA ALA A 128 -5.68 7.09 11.36
C ALA A 128 -5.83 7.62 12.81
N ALA A 129 -6.35 6.80 13.73
CA ALA A 129 -6.48 7.16 15.13
C ALA A 129 -5.11 7.48 15.76
N ARG A 130 -4.11 6.64 15.52
CA ARG A 130 -2.74 6.86 16.01
C ARG A 130 -2.12 8.13 15.46
N ARG A 131 -2.39 8.51 14.21
CA ARG A 131 -1.95 9.78 13.64
C ARG A 131 -2.45 10.95 14.46
N VAL A 132 -3.74 10.98 14.79
CA VAL A 132 -4.34 12.02 15.64
C VAL A 132 -3.73 12.02 17.05
N VAL A 133 -3.53 10.84 17.66
CA VAL A 133 -2.87 10.71 18.97
C VAL A 133 -1.45 11.26 18.95
N ASN A 134 -0.65 10.96 17.93
CA ASN A 134 0.71 11.48 17.79
C ASN A 134 0.74 13.03 17.70
N ILE A 135 -0.20 13.61 16.98
CA ILE A 135 -0.34 15.07 16.90
C ILE A 135 -0.73 15.64 18.26
N LEU A 136 -1.71 15.06 18.95
CA LEU A 136 -2.17 15.49 20.28
C LEU A 136 -1.08 15.40 21.35
N THR A 137 -0.23 14.38 21.27
CA THR A 137 0.85 14.15 22.24
C THR A 137 2.16 14.84 21.84
N ASN A 138 2.18 15.57 20.71
CA ASN A 138 3.37 16.21 20.14
C ASN A 138 4.58 15.26 20.05
N ARG A 139 4.34 14.01 19.75
CA ARG A 139 5.39 13.01 19.61
C ARG A 139 5.90 13.03 18.16
N PRO A 140 7.22 13.23 17.96
CA PRO A 140 7.80 13.04 16.65
C PRO A 140 7.58 11.58 16.22
N ARG A 141 7.32 11.36 14.95
CA ARG A 141 7.33 10.02 14.38
C ARG A 141 8.73 9.46 14.59
N VAL A 142 8.85 8.38 15.34
CA VAL A 142 10.13 7.80 15.80
C VAL A 142 11.06 7.40 14.63
N TRP A 143 10.49 7.21 13.46
CA TRP A 143 11.19 6.82 12.22
C TRP A 143 12.01 7.93 11.53
N LEU A 144 11.77 9.19 11.85
CA LEU A 144 12.50 10.32 11.26
C LEU A 144 13.97 10.40 11.72
N ALA A 145 14.41 9.51 12.61
CA ALA A 145 15.76 9.45 13.13
C ALA A 145 16.63 8.35 12.50
N LEU A 146 16.20 7.74 11.37
CA LEU A 146 17.05 6.81 10.64
C LEU A 146 18.18 7.58 9.97
N ASP A 147 19.41 7.28 10.35
CA ASP A 147 20.64 7.87 9.80
C ASP A 147 21.25 7.03 8.67
N HIS A 148 20.75 5.81 8.49
CA HIS A 148 21.17 4.88 7.42
C HIS A 148 20.01 3.98 6.97
N PRO A 149 20.11 3.37 5.78
CA PRO A 149 19.10 2.44 5.28
C PRO A 149 18.98 1.18 6.16
N VAL A 150 17.75 0.78 6.50
CA VAL A 150 17.47 -0.34 7.41
C VAL A 150 16.42 -1.30 6.88
N ILE A 151 16.38 -2.50 7.45
CA ILE A 151 15.27 -3.44 7.33
C ILE A 151 14.31 -3.15 8.49
N LEU A 152 13.08 -2.73 8.20
CA LEU A 152 12.08 -2.46 9.22
C LEU A 152 11.45 -3.75 9.73
N ALA A 153 11.43 -3.93 11.05
CA ALA A 153 10.80 -5.06 11.71
C ALA A 153 9.66 -4.59 12.65
N ALA A 154 8.49 -5.19 12.53
CA ALA A 154 7.34 -4.87 13.37
C ALA A 154 6.45 -6.09 13.62
N GLU A 155 5.58 -6.02 14.61
CA GLU A 155 4.51 -6.99 14.78
C GLU A 155 3.56 -6.95 13.58
N VAL A 156 3.04 -5.77 13.28
CA VAL A 156 2.27 -5.42 12.08
C VAL A 156 2.77 -4.07 11.58
N LEU A 157 3.02 -3.87 10.30
CA LEU A 157 3.31 -2.56 9.72
C LEU A 157 2.03 -1.86 9.27
N MET A 158 1.96 -0.58 9.52
CA MET A 158 0.87 0.28 9.05
C MET A 158 1.29 1.01 7.76
N PRO A 159 0.34 1.42 6.91
CA PRO A 159 0.64 2.23 5.73
C PRO A 159 1.50 3.46 6.03
N SER A 160 1.17 4.19 7.10
CA SER A 160 1.92 5.38 7.50
C SER A 160 3.36 5.09 7.90
N ASP A 161 3.68 3.88 8.34
CA ASP A 161 5.04 3.49 8.72
C ASP A 161 5.98 3.52 7.51
N LEU A 162 5.49 3.13 6.33
CA LEU A 162 6.28 3.10 5.09
C LEU A 162 6.39 4.48 4.45
N PHE A 163 5.29 5.23 4.39
CA PHE A 163 5.26 6.55 3.76
C PHE A 163 5.92 7.67 4.59
N SER A 164 6.14 7.44 5.89
CA SER A 164 6.79 8.42 6.75
C SER A 164 8.31 8.41 6.64
N VAL A 165 8.89 7.39 6.04
CA VAL A 165 10.34 7.20 5.87
C VAL A 165 10.76 7.72 4.49
N PRO A 166 11.87 8.49 4.40
CA PRO A 166 12.39 8.93 3.11
C PRO A 166 12.68 7.76 2.16
N ALA A 167 12.44 7.98 0.87
CA ALA A 167 12.72 6.96 -0.16
C ALA A 167 14.18 6.49 -0.08
N GLY A 168 14.38 5.17 -0.18
CA GLY A 168 15.70 4.54 -0.10
C GLY A 168 16.21 4.25 1.32
N MET A 169 15.52 4.70 2.37
CA MET A 169 15.90 4.39 3.75
C MET A 169 15.30 3.06 4.25
N ILE A 170 14.37 2.47 3.52
CA ILE A 170 13.83 1.14 3.80
C ILE A 170 14.41 0.16 2.80
N LEU A 171 15.30 -0.73 3.26
CA LEU A 171 15.86 -1.80 2.45
C LEU A 171 14.91 -2.99 2.31
N GLY A 172 14.10 -3.23 3.33
CA GLY A 172 13.17 -4.35 3.39
C GLY A 172 12.25 -4.26 4.57
N ILE A 173 11.21 -5.08 4.59
CA ILE A 173 10.24 -5.18 5.68
C ILE A 173 10.09 -6.61 6.19
N ILE A 174 9.95 -6.74 7.50
CA ILE A 174 9.70 -8.03 8.17
C ILE A 174 8.58 -7.82 9.19
N THR A 175 7.50 -8.62 9.10
CA THR A 175 6.44 -8.56 10.11
C THR A 175 6.26 -9.90 10.82
N ALA A 176 6.05 -9.84 12.14
CA ALA A 176 5.77 -11.04 12.93
C ALA A 176 4.39 -11.61 12.59
N GLU A 177 3.43 -10.76 12.33
CA GLU A 177 2.06 -11.07 11.96
C GLU A 177 1.70 -10.45 10.58
N GLY A 178 0.44 -10.59 10.17
CA GLY A 178 -0.06 -10.06 8.92
C GLY A 178 -0.22 -11.14 7.84
N ASN A 179 -0.52 -10.72 6.61
CA ASN A 179 -0.64 -11.61 5.46
C ASN A 179 -0.16 -10.93 4.17
N LYS A 180 -0.05 -11.71 3.09
CA LYS A 180 0.38 -11.21 1.76
C LYS A 180 -0.55 -10.16 1.15
N GLN A 181 -1.76 -10.02 1.66
CA GLN A 181 -2.79 -9.09 1.19
C GLN A 181 -2.95 -7.88 2.12
N SER A 182 -2.15 -7.79 3.20
CA SER A 182 -2.16 -6.61 4.07
C SER A 182 -1.77 -5.34 3.29
N HIS A 183 -2.29 -4.20 3.71
CA HIS A 183 -1.99 -2.92 3.05
C HIS A 183 -0.48 -2.62 3.04
N ALA A 184 0.24 -2.90 4.13
CA ALA A 184 1.69 -2.75 4.16
C ALA A 184 2.40 -3.64 3.13
N ALA A 185 1.93 -4.88 2.92
CA ALA A 185 2.48 -5.78 1.91
C ALA A 185 2.17 -5.30 0.48
N ILE A 186 0.99 -4.72 0.24
CA ILE A 186 0.60 -4.12 -1.03
C ILE A 186 1.50 -2.92 -1.33
N ILE A 187 1.68 -2.02 -0.37
CA ILE A 187 2.53 -0.83 -0.48
C ILE A 187 3.99 -1.23 -0.72
N ALA A 188 4.51 -2.21 0.04
CA ALA A 188 5.87 -2.69 -0.14
C ALA A 188 6.12 -3.22 -1.56
N ARG A 189 5.15 -3.96 -2.14
CA ARG A 189 5.22 -4.40 -3.53
C ARG A 189 5.23 -3.23 -4.52
N ALA A 190 4.34 -2.26 -4.32
CA ALA A 190 4.26 -1.07 -5.18
C ALA A 190 5.55 -0.23 -5.12
N MET A 191 6.17 -0.15 -3.94
CA MET A 191 7.46 0.53 -3.73
C MET A 191 8.67 -0.35 -4.07
N HIS A 192 8.49 -1.59 -4.53
CA HIS A 192 9.56 -2.57 -4.81
C HIS A 192 10.47 -2.83 -3.60
N ILE A 193 9.92 -2.76 -2.38
CA ILE A 193 10.63 -3.04 -1.14
C ILE A 193 10.49 -4.53 -0.82
N PRO A 194 11.59 -5.31 -0.71
CA PRO A 194 11.55 -6.71 -0.33
C PRO A 194 10.88 -6.92 1.02
N GLY A 195 10.03 -7.94 1.14
CA GLY A 195 9.29 -8.12 2.39
C GLY A 195 8.82 -9.53 2.67
N ILE A 196 8.90 -9.92 3.95
CA ILE A 196 8.32 -11.16 4.47
C ILE A 196 7.36 -10.88 5.61
N VAL A 197 6.33 -11.70 5.73
CA VAL A 197 5.30 -11.59 6.77
C VAL A 197 5.16 -12.92 7.53
N GLN A 198 4.58 -12.87 8.74
CA GLN A 198 4.35 -14.04 9.58
C GLN A 198 5.64 -14.79 9.99
N VAL A 199 6.70 -14.05 10.33
CA VAL A 199 7.94 -14.68 10.85
C VAL A 199 7.83 -15.09 12.33
N GLY A 200 6.75 -14.69 13.01
CA GLY A 200 6.52 -14.95 14.44
C GLY A 200 7.13 -13.88 15.36
N SER A 201 6.58 -13.80 16.58
CA SER A 201 6.97 -12.79 17.57
C SER A 201 8.39 -13.02 18.16
N ASP A 202 8.90 -14.25 18.13
CA ASP A 202 10.25 -14.58 18.60
C ASP A 202 11.33 -13.80 17.82
N PHE A 203 11.10 -13.52 16.53
CA PHE A 203 11.99 -12.69 15.72
C PHE A 203 12.17 -11.29 16.31
N LEU A 204 11.07 -10.66 16.73
CA LEU A 204 11.09 -9.28 17.25
C LEU A 204 11.88 -9.13 18.56
N ASN A 205 12.00 -10.21 19.33
CA ASN A 205 12.77 -10.19 20.59
C ASN A 205 14.27 -10.14 20.35
N ASP A 206 14.72 -10.61 19.20
CA ASP A 206 16.12 -10.80 18.89
C ASP A 206 16.68 -9.86 17.82
N CYS A 207 15.84 -9.17 17.05
CA CYS A 207 16.24 -8.60 15.76
C CYS A 207 16.85 -7.19 15.83
N ASP A 208 16.49 -6.38 16.83
CA ASP A 208 16.81 -4.95 16.83
C ASP A 208 18.30 -4.66 16.85
N GLY A 209 18.76 -3.76 15.97
CA GLY A 209 20.16 -3.37 15.83
C GLY A 209 21.07 -4.44 15.20
N ARG A 210 20.55 -5.64 14.88
CA ARG A 210 21.34 -6.75 14.33
C ARG A 210 21.36 -6.72 12.80
N THR A 211 22.42 -7.29 12.22
CA THR A 211 22.52 -7.45 10.76
C THR A 211 21.68 -8.64 10.32
N ALA A 212 20.91 -8.48 9.26
CA ALA A 212 20.11 -9.55 8.66
C ALA A 212 20.28 -9.62 7.14
N ILE A 213 20.16 -10.82 6.61
CA ILE A 213 19.87 -11.08 5.21
C ILE A 213 18.37 -11.37 5.14
N LEU A 214 17.66 -10.59 4.34
CA LEU A 214 16.26 -10.80 4.02
C LEU A 214 16.17 -11.36 2.60
N ASP A 215 15.91 -12.66 2.47
CA ASP A 215 15.61 -13.33 1.20
C ASP A 215 14.09 -13.47 1.06
N ALA A 216 13.48 -12.43 0.54
CA ALA A 216 12.03 -12.39 0.40
C ALA A 216 11.52 -13.26 -0.77
N ASP A 217 12.39 -13.71 -1.68
CA ASP A 217 12.01 -14.66 -2.72
C ASP A 217 11.75 -16.05 -2.13
N ASN A 218 12.56 -16.45 -1.13
CA ASN A 218 12.46 -17.73 -0.43
C ASN A 218 11.65 -17.64 0.87
N GLY A 219 11.29 -16.43 1.33
CA GLY A 219 10.57 -16.22 2.58
C GLY A 219 11.45 -16.40 3.82
N GLU A 220 12.76 -16.12 3.72
CA GLU A 220 13.74 -16.36 4.78
C GLU A 220 14.36 -15.08 5.31
N CYS A 221 14.59 -15.03 6.62
CA CYS A 221 15.42 -14.03 7.27
C CYS A 221 16.52 -14.69 8.08
N ILE A 222 17.77 -14.33 7.80
CA ILE A 222 18.95 -14.85 8.49
C ILE A 222 19.53 -13.73 9.36
N LEU A 223 19.41 -13.84 10.69
CA LEU A 223 20.04 -12.92 11.64
C LEU A 223 21.48 -13.31 11.92
N ASP A 224 22.36 -12.31 11.97
CA ASP A 224 23.80 -12.43 12.19
C ASP A 224 24.41 -13.51 11.29
N PRO A 225 24.34 -13.32 9.96
CA PRO A 225 24.94 -14.25 9.02
C PRO A 225 26.46 -14.32 9.24
N ASP A 226 27.02 -15.51 9.11
CA ASP A 226 28.47 -15.67 9.10
C ASP A 226 29.09 -15.06 7.83
N ALA A 227 30.43 -14.98 7.79
CA ALA A 227 31.13 -14.33 6.69
C ALA A 227 30.87 -15.01 5.33
N VAL A 228 30.70 -16.32 5.31
CA VAL A 228 30.47 -17.09 4.08
C VAL A 228 29.06 -16.81 3.55
N THR A 229 28.05 -16.91 4.41
CA THR A 229 26.66 -16.64 4.07
C THR A 229 26.46 -15.19 3.62
N ARG A 230 27.12 -14.24 4.31
CA ARG A 230 27.10 -12.82 3.93
C ARG A 230 27.70 -12.61 2.53
N GLN A 231 28.86 -13.23 2.23
CA GLN A 231 29.50 -13.11 0.94
C GLN A 231 28.64 -13.69 -0.18
N GLN A 232 28.01 -14.84 0.04
CA GLN A 232 27.08 -15.45 -0.91
C GLN A 232 25.86 -14.56 -1.19
N ALA A 233 25.27 -13.98 -0.15
CA ALA A 233 24.15 -13.05 -0.31
C ALA A 233 24.56 -11.79 -1.09
N MET A 234 25.73 -11.21 -0.79
CA MET A 234 26.25 -10.05 -1.53
C MET A 234 26.50 -10.38 -3.01
N SER A 235 27.06 -11.54 -3.33
CA SER A 235 27.25 -11.97 -4.72
C SER A 235 25.90 -12.05 -5.45
N ARG A 236 24.89 -12.68 -4.84
CA ARG A 236 23.53 -12.75 -5.41
C ARG A 236 22.88 -11.37 -5.59
N ILE A 237 23.09 -10.45 -4.65
CA ILE A 237 22.59 -9.06 -4.76
C ILE A 237 23.26 -8.36 -5.94
N CYS A 238 24.59 -8.45 -6.05
CA CYS A 238 25.35 -7.87 -7.16
C CYS A 238 24.92 -8.47 -8.51
N GLU A 239 24.76 -9.79 -8.60
CA GLU A 239 24.28 -10.47 -9.81
C GLU A 239 22.91 -9.94 -10.25
N LYS A 240 21.94 -9.84 -9.32
CA LYS A 240 20.62 -9.28 -9.62
C LYS A 240 20.67 -7.80 -10.05
N GLN A 241 21.53 -7.00 -9.42
CA GLN A 241 21.72 -5.60 -9.81
C GLN A 241 22.29 -5.51 -11.23
N TRP A 242 23.29 -6.31 -11.53
CA TRP A 242 23.89 -6.37 -12.86
C TRP A 242 22.88 -6.83 -13.93
N GLU A 243 22.09 -7.87 -13.63
CA GLU A 243 21.01 -8.33 -14.53
C GLU A 243 19.98 -7.23 -14.79
N ASN A 244 19.59 -6.48 -13.76
CA ASN A 244 18.66 -5.36 -13.92
C ASN A 244 19.25 -4.22 -14.76
N GLU A 245 20.54 -3.88 -14.54
CA GLU A 245 21.22 -2.87 -15.35
C GLU A 245 21.33 -3.30 -16.82
N GLU A 246 21.64 -4.57 -17.06
CA GLU A 246 21.73 -5.11 -18.42
C GLU A 246 20.35 -5.14 -19.09
N MET A 247 19.29 -5.56 -18.36
CA MET A 247 17.92 -5.45 -18.87
C MET A 247 17.57 -4.02 -19.24
N ASN A 248 17.89 -3.03 -18.40
CA ASN A 248 17.63 -1.63 -18.68
C ASN A 248 18.37 -1.14 -19.93
N ARG A 249 19.61 -1.63 -20.17
CA ARG A 249 20.34 -1.34 -21.44
C ARG A 249 19.63 -1.95 -22.63
N VAL A 250 19.19 -3.21 -22.52
CA VAL A 250 18.47 -3.91 -23.59
C VAL A 250 17.14 -3.21 -23.91
N CYS A 251 16.43 -2.73 -22.90
CA CYS A 251 15.16 -1.99 -23.07
C CYS A 251 15.30 -0.73 -23.95
N ALA A 252 16.48 -0.12 -23.98
CA ALA A 252 16.76 1.05 -24.82
C ALA A 252 17.08 0.70 -26.29
N LEU A 253 17.28 -0.57 -26.62
CA LEU A 253 17.60 -1.00 -27.97
C LEU A 253 16.37 -1.10 -28.87
N PRO A 254 16.51 -0.85 -30.19
CA PRO A 254 15.41 -1.05 -31.14
C PRO A 254 14.95 -2.52 -31.16
N CYS A 255 13.65 -2.74 -31.12
CA CYS A 255 13.08 -4.09 -31.20
C CYS A 255 13.26 -4.67 -32.62
N ARG A 256 14.15 -5.66 -32.75
CA ARG A 256 14.46 -6.36 -34.00
C ARG A 256 14.63 -7.85 -33.76
N THR A 257 14.22 -8.64 -34.74
CA THR A 257 14.52 -10.07 -34.78
C THR A 257 15.99 -10.32 -35.09
N LYS A 258 16.48 -11.56 -34.92
CA LYS A 258 17.88 -11.93 -35.22
C LYS A 258 18.29 -11.69 -36.68
N ASP A 259 17.33 -11.75 -37.62
CA ASP A 259 17.51 -11.45 -39.04
C ASP A 259 17.31 -9.98 -39.37
N GLY A 260 17.17 -9.12 -38.35
CA GLY A 260 17.13 -7.65 -38.47
C GLY A 260 15.77 -7.06 -38.73
N GLN A 261 14.69 -7.85 -38.84
CA GLN A 261 13.34 -7.32 -39.05
C GLN A 261 12.84 -6.55 -37.83
N PRO A 262 12.32 -5.32 -37.99
CA PRO A 262 11.73 -4.56 -36.90
C PRO A 262 10.38 -5.18 -36.50
N PHE A 263 10.08 -5.15 -35.22
CA PHE A 263 8.74 -5.46 -34.68
C PHE A 263 8.38 -4.48 -33.57
N GLU A 264 7.09 -4.30 -33.36
CA GLU A 264 6.58 -3.43 -32.30
C GLU A 264 6.39 -4.21 -30.99
N LEU A 265 6.92 -3.68 -29.90
CA LEU A 265 6.68 -4.19 -28.55
C LEU A 265 5.69 -3.28 -27.85
N LEU A 266 4.48 -3.78 -27.66
CA LEU A 266 3.36 -3.02 -27.07
C LEU A 266 3.01 -3.59 -25.70
N ALA A 267 2.73 -2.71 -24.75
CA ALA A 267 2.40 -3.09 -23.38
C ALA A 267 0.92 -3.43 -23.20
N ASN A 268 0.63 -4.21 -22.16
CA ASN A 268 -0.72 -4.47 -21.67
C ASN A 268 -0.85 -3.76 -20.31
N CYS A 269 -1.66 -2.71 -20.24
CA CYS A 269 -1.75 -1.78 -19.13
C CYS A 269 -3.17 -1.69 -18.57
N PHE A 270 -3.27 -1.28 -17.30
CA PHE A 270 -4.52 -1.04 -16.60
C PHE A 270 -4.79 0.45 -16.35
N GLY A 271 -3.77 1.30 -16.38
CA GLY A 271 -3.89 2.72 -16.10
C GLY A 271 -2.63 3.51 -16.46
N PRO A 272 -2.63 4.83 -16.17
CA PRO A 272 -1.55 5.74 -16.54
C PRO A 272 -0.19 5.33 -15.96
N GLU A 273 -0.14 4.84 -14.71
CA GLU A 273 1.11 4.43 -14.04
C GLU A 273 1.75 3.20 -14.69
N ASP A 274 0.92 2.20 -15.07
CA ASP A 274 1.42 1.06 -15.82
C ASP A 274 1.99 1.50 -17.18
N ILE A 275 1.36 2.50 -17.80
CA ILE A 275 1.82 3.07 -19.06
C ILE A 275 3.17 3.75 -18.86
N ASP A 276 3.33 4.60 -17.85
CA ASP A 276 4.61 5.25 -17.55
C ASP A 276 5.71 4.21 -17.30
N THR A 277 5.45 3.18 -16.50
CA THR A 277 6.37 2.08 -16.24
C THR A 277 6.72 1.33 -17.53
N ALA A 278 5.74 1.04 -18.36
CA ALA A 278 5.95 0.37 -19.65
C ALA A 278 6.81 1.21 -20.61
N MET A 279 6.57 2.53 -20.67
CA MET A 279 7.35 3.44 -21.52
C MET A 279 8.80 3.51 -21.05
N GLN A 280 9.04 3.57 -19.73
CA GLN A 280 10.38 3.52 -19.13
C GLN A 280 11.08 2.18 -19.40
N SER A 281 10.31 1.08 -19.45
CA SER A 281 10.80 -0.27 -19.78
C SER A 281 10.97 -0.53 -21.28
N GLY A 282 10.85 0.50 -22.13
CA GLY A 282 11.12 0.40 -23.56
C GLY A 282 9.95 -0.03 -24.44
N ALA A 283 8.71 -0.04 -23.91
CA ALA A 283 7.53 -0.29 -24.74
C ALA A 283 7.32 0.84 -25.78
N GLN A 284 6.92 0.46 -26.97
CA GLN A 284 6.71 1.40 -28.09
C GLN A 284 5.29 1.95 -28.17
N GLY A 285 4.42 1.48 -27.28
CA GLY A 285 3.04 1.91 -27.16
C GLY A 285 2.25 0.94 -26.27
N VAL A 286 0.94 1.18 -26.18
CA VAL A 286 -0.01 0.36 -25.45
C VAL A 286 -0.84 -0.46 -26.43
N GLY A 287 -0.60 -1.78 -26.45
CA GLY A 287 -1.35 -2.72 -27.29
C GLY A 287 -2.72 -3.07 -26.71
N LEU A 288 -2.87 -2.95 -25.39
CA LEU A 288 -4.13 -3.15 -24.71
C LEU A 288 -4.21 -2.33 -23.41
N LEU A 289 -5.09 -1.33 -23.38
CA LEU A 289 -5.54 -0.71 -22.15
C LEU A 289 -6.79 -1.43 -21.64
N ARG A 290 -6.69 -2.09 -20.50
CA ARG A 290 -7.77 -2.90 -19.90
C ARG A 290 -8.71 -2.03 -19.09
N THR A 291 -9.93 -1.81 -19.61
CA THR A 291 -10.95 -0.95 -19.01
C THR A 291 -11.69 -1.57 -17.81
N GLY A 292 -11.53 -2.87 -17.57
CA GLY A 292 -12.19 -3.55 -16.45
C GLY A 292 -11.80 -3.04 -15.04
N TYR A 293 -10.71 -2.28 -14.94
CA TYR A 293 -10.27 -1.65 -13.68
C TYR A 293 -11.06 -0.37 -13.34
N MET A 294 -11.68 0.28 -14.34
CA MET A 294 -12.53 1.46 -14.15
C MET A 294 -13.86 1.13 -13.46
N MET A 295 -14.11 -0.16 -13.20
CA MET A 295 -15.27 -0.65 -12.47
C MET A 295 -14.89 -0.87 -11.02
N LEU A 296 -15.20 0.07 -10.18
CA LEU A 296 -15.14 -0.08 -8.74
C LEU A 296 -16.31 -0.96 -8.27
N PRO A 297 -16.16 -1.74 -7.19
CA PRO A 297 -17.29 -2.47 -6.60
C PRO A 297 -18.44 -1.51 -6.31
N GLY A 298 -19.58 -1.69 -7.01
CA GLY A 298 -20.79 -0.89 -6.81
C GLY A 298 -20.88 0.41 -7.62
N ARG A 299 -19.86 0.79 -8.42
CA ARG A 299 -19.88 2.02 -9.23
C ARG A 299 -19.17 1.84 -10.56
N ILE A 300 -19.78 2.31 -11.63
CA ILE A 300 -19.13 2.55 -12.92
C ILE A 300 -18.80 4.03 -12.99
N LEU A 301 -17.61 4.37 -13.51
CA LEU A 301 -17.22 5.76 -13.73
C LEU A 301 -18.18 6.40 -14.72
N ASP A 302 -18.58 7.65 -14.46
CA ASP A 302 -19.36 8.45 -15.41
C ASP A 302 -18.55 8.85 -16.65
N GLU A 303 -19.19 9.45 -17.66
CA GLU A 303 -18.53 9.83 -18.90
C GLU A 303 -17.34 10.78 -18.66
N GLN A 304 -17.46 11.72 -17.73
CA GLN A 304 -16.45 12.71 -17.46
C GLN A 304 -15.25 12.10 -16.73
N GLU A 305 -15.49 11.20 -15.79
CA GLU A 305 -14.46 10.44 -15.10
C GLU A 305 -13.68 9.54 -16.08
N GLN A 306 -14.39 8.85 -16.99
CA GLN A 306 -13.78 8.06 -18.05
C GLN A 306 -12.94 8.93 -18.99
N TYR A 307 -13.44 10.10 -19.37
CA TYR A 307 -12.70 11.05 -20.21
C TYR A 307 -11.39 11.47 -19.56
N PHE A 308 -11.41 11.87 -18.29
CA PHE A 308 -10.18 12.24 -17.57
C PHE A 308 -9.21 11.07 -17.44
N PHE A 309 -9.71 9.86 -17.17
CA PHE A 309 -8.88 8.67 -17.12
C PHE A 309 -8.17 8.41 -18.46
N TYR A 310 -8.91 8.47 -19.59
CA TYR A 310 -8.30 8.28 -20.91
C TYR A 310 -7.31 9.40 -21.26
N CYS A 311 -7.61 10.65 -20.90
CA CYS A 311 -6.67 11.75 -21.08
C CYS A 311 -5.36 11.52 -20.30
N SER A 312 -5.44 11.05 -19.07
CA SER A 312 -4.27 10.71 -18.25
C SER A 312 -3.46 9.56 -18.87
N CYS A 313 -4.13 8.53 -19.38
CA CYS A 313 -3.47 7.43 -20.09
C CYS A 313 -2.77 7.90 -21.38
N LEU A 314 -3.40 8.77 -22.14
CA LEU A 314 -2.80 9.33 -23.36
C LEU A 314 -1.62 10.24 -23.06
N ALA A 315 -1.69 11.03 -21.99
CA ALA A 315 -0.58 11.86 -21.53
C ALA A 315 0.62 11.00 -21.12
N ALA A 316 0.39 9.92 -20.35
CA ALA A 316 1.43 8.96 -19.96
C ALA A 316 2.06 8.24 -21.15
N ALA A 317 1.28 7.99 -22.22
CA ALA A 317 1.78 7.38 -23.45
C ALA A 317 2.66 8.30 -24.31
N GLN A 318 2.75 9.60 -23.99
CA GLN A 318 3.67 10.58 -24.63
C GLN A 318 3.55 10.60 -26.16
N GLY A 319 2.33 10.53 -26.69
CA GLY A 319 2.06 10.53 -28.14
C GLY A 319 2.23 9.18 -28.83
N ARG A 320 2.51 8.11 -28.10
CA ARG A 320 2.57 6.75 -28.65
C ARG A 320 1.17 6.15 -28.74
N GLN A 321 1.04 5.09 -29.53
CA GLN A 321 -0.22 4.40 -29.74
C GLN A 321 -0.79 3.85 -28.43
N VAL A 322 -2.11 4.03 -28.21
CA VAL A 322 -2.87 3.40 -27.13
C VAL A 322 -4.09 2.70 -27.73
N THR A 323 -4.16 1.39 -27.56
CA THR A 323 -5.33 0.59 -27.97
C THR A 323 -6.21 0.35 -26.76
N VAL A 324 -7.40 0.96 -26.75
CA VAL A 324 -8.35 0.84 -25.64
C VAL A 324 -9.32 -0.30 -25.90
N ARG A 325 -9.47 -1.20 -24.93
CA ARG A 325 -10.52 -2.24 -24.97
C ARG A 325 -11.87 -1.64 -24.59
N THR A 326 -12.90 -1.94 -25.35
CA THR A 326 -14.29 -1.64 -24.94
C THR A 326 -14.67 -2.45 -23.71
N PHE A 327 -15.63 -1.97 -22.92
CA PHE A 327 -16.09 -2.68 -21.72
C PHE A 327 -16.53 -4.10 -22.02
N ASP A 328 -16.06 -5.04 -21.23
CA ASP A 328 -16.40 -6.45 -21.34
C ASP A 328 -16.80 -6.97 -19.96
N PHE A 329 -18.10 -6.98 -19.71
CA PHE A 329 -18.67 -7.50 -18.47
C PHE A 329 -18.75 -9.04 -18.58
N GLY A 330 -17.96 -9.74 -17.79
CA GLY A 330 -17.95 -11.21 -17.71
C GLY A 330 -18.42 -11.73 -16.36
N SER A 331 -18.75 -13.01 -16.30
CA SER A 331 -19.29 -13.71 -15.13
C SER A 331 -18.41 -13.77 -13.90
N ASP A 332 -17.16 -13.36 -14.01
CA ASP A 332 -16.15 -13.57 -12.97
C ASP A 332 -16.08 -12.43 -11.95
N ARG A 333 -16.93 -11.40 -12.10
CA ARG A 333 -17.01 -10.28 -11.16
C ARG A 333 -18.46 -10.03 -10.81
N THR A 334 -18.78 -10.05 -9.53
CA THR A 334 -20.03 -9.56 -8.95
C THR A 334 -20.15 -8.07 -9.27
N ILE A 335 -20.83 -7.78 -10.37
CA ILE A 335 -21.29 -6.42 -10.67
C ILE A 335 -22.51 -6.21 -9.77
N SER A 336 -22.54 -5.08 -9.05
CA SER A 336 -23.59 -4.74 -8.13
C SER A 336 -25.00 -4.90 -8.74
N ASP A 337 -25.99 -5.04 -7.86
CA ASP A 337 -27.43 -5.18 -8.17
C ASP A 337 -28.00 -4.14 -9.16
N ALA A 338 -27.29 -3.06 -9.46
CA ALA A 338 -27.67 -2.05 -10.45
C ALA A 338 -27.72 -2.59 -11.89
N TYR A 339 -27.08 -3.76 -12.17
CA TYR A 339 -27.10 -4.42 -13.47
C TYR A 339 -27.77 -5.79 -13.43
N GLN A 340 -28.75 -5.97 -12.53
CA GLN A 340 -29.59 -7.16 -12.47
C GLN A 340 -30.33 -7.35 -13.81
N GLY A 341 -29.96 -8.38 -14.54
CA GLY A 341 -30.55 -8.74 -15.84
C GLY A 341 -29.54 -9.11 -16.92
N LEU A 342 -28.25 -8.85 -16.71
CA LEU A 342 -27.19 -9.31 -17.59
C LEU A 342 -26.72 -10.70 -17.11
N GLN A 343 -27.46 -11.74 -17.44
CA GLN A 343 -26.97 -13.11 -17.27
C GLN A 343 -25.69 -13.29 -18.08
N SER A 344 -24.60 -13.50 -17.36
CA SER A 344 -23.29 -13.69 -17.93
C SER A 344 -23.15 -15.07 -18.55
N SER A 345 -23.39 -15.14 -19.85
CA SER A 345 -23.00 -16.29 -20.65
C SER A 345 -21.61 -16.04 -21.23
N LYS A 346 -20.74 -17.05 -21.24
CA LYS A 346 -19.42 -16.94 -21.90
C LYS A 346 -19.52 -16.56 -23.37
N LEU A 347 -20.66 -16.82 -24.01
CA LEU A 347 -20.99 -16.54 -25.41
C LEU A 347 -22.06 -15.44 -25.56
N GLY A 348 -22.55 -14.84 -24.47
CA GLY A 348 -23.68 -13.92 -24.47
C GLY A 348 -23.37 -12.49 -24.87
N LEU A 349 -24.06 -11.57 -24.22
CA LEU A 349 -23.93 -10.13 -24.43
C LEU A 349 -22.64 -9.64 -23.79
N ARG A 350 -21.57 -9.44 -24.59
CA ARG A 350 -20.23 -9.05 -24.11
C ARG A 350 -19.61 -8.02 -25.05
N GLY A 351 -18.61 -7.27 -24.53
CA GLY A 351 -17.85 -6.28 -25.27
C GLY A 351 -18.74 -5.23 -25.91
N ILE A 352 -18.49 -4.89 -27.17
CA ILE A 352 -19.22 -3.86 -27.91
C ILE A 352 -20.75 -4.08 -27.93
N ARG A 353 -21.21 -5.34 -27.84
CA ARG A 353 -22.65 -5.63 -27.80
C ARG A 353 -23.32 -5.09 -26.53
N ASN A 354 -22.59 -5.05 -25.40
CA ASN A 354 -23.06 -4.40 -24.19
C ASN A 354 -23.16 -2.89 -24.36
N SER A 355 -22.13 -2.26 -24.93
CA SER A 355 -22.09 -0.81 -25.15
C SER A 355 -23.18 -0.34 -26.14
N LEU A 356 -23.50 -1.16 -27.14
CA LEU A 356 -24.60 -0.86 -28.08
C LEU A 356 -25.99 -1.00 -27.47
N ARG A 357 -26.14 -1.82 -26.42
CA ARG A 357 -27.43 -2.00 -25.74
C ARG A 357 -27.67 -1.00 -24.62
N GLN A 358 -26.61 -0.50 -24.06
CA GLN A 358 -26.61 0.51 -22.99
C GLN A 358 -25.60 1.61 -23.36
N PRO A 359 -26.02 2.53 -24.27
CA PRO A 359 -25.18 3.63 -24.70
C PRO A 359 -24.88 4.63 -23.58
#